data_39f11b3a75636af22d54d3c0fa9e1a3f
#
_entry.id   39f11b3a75636af22d54d3c0fa9e1a3f
#
_cell.length_a   1.000
_cell.length_b   1.000
_cell.length_c   1.000
_cell.angle_alpha   90.00
_cell.angle_beta   90.00
_cell.angle_gamma   90.00
#
_symmetry.space_group_name_H-M   'P 1'
#
loop_
_entity.id
_entity.type
_entity.pdbx_description
1 polymer ?
#
loop_
_entity_poly.entity_id
_entity_poly.type
_entity_poly.pdbx_seq_one_letter_code
_entity_poly.pdbx_strand_id
1 'polypeptide(L)'
;MLELVDKLAREHALSQDEYAMLIDGRTPALADELAGRAREACEAVYGNAVFARGLIEFTNVCKNDCYYCGIRRSNRACERYRLTREQILACADAGWRAGFRTFVLQGGEDPGVTDEWLAELIGALKAAHPGCAVTLSVGERSPESYRHLRAAGADRYLLRHETATAAHYRQLHPAAMTLQRRMACLSDLREAGFAVGAGFMVGSPFQTTEHLAADLAFIQEFRPEMCGIGPFVPHRDTPFAAEAPGTVELTCYLLSLVRLAHPTVLLPATTALEALDPRSREKGILAGANVVMPNLSPPERQGDYALYDGKPRSSADAARKGADLAARLEPLGRRLVEDRGDPAAAWASVVGPAAASVVSPARGAVVLAAASRPVSAAATAPGSSSAASFPSTFPPVPSTKVNPS
;
A
#
# COMPACT_ATOMS: atom_id res chain seq x y z
N MET A 1 15.12 -11.63 -26.05
CA MET A 1 14.43 -10.85 -25.01
C MET A 1 12.99 -10.51 -25.38
N LEU A 2 12.72 -9.95 -26.58
CA LEU A 2 11.34 -9.65 -26.99
C LEU A 2 10.43 -10.88 -27.02
N GLU A 3 10.94 -12.03 -27.43
CA GLU A 3 10.18 -13.30 -27.40
C GLU A 3 9.72 -13.69 -25.98
N LEU A 4 10.53 -13.42 -24.96
CA LEU A 4 10.14 -13.63 -23.56
C LEU A 4 9.07 -12.62 -23.10
N VAL A 5 9.15 -11.39 -23.57
CA VAL A 5 8.12 -10.37 -23.33
C VAL A 5 6.81 -10.77 -24.00
N ASP A 6 6.86 -11.25 -25.25
CA ASP A 6 5.70 -11.77 -25.97
C ASP A 6 5.08 -12.98 -25.27
N LYS A 7 5.93 -13.90 -24.79
CA LYS A 7 5.49 -15.05 -23.98
C LYS A 7 4.77 -14.60 -22.71
N LEU A 8 5.40 -13.69 -21.93
CA LEU A 8 4.82 -13.19 -20.68
C LEU A 8 3.50 -12.47 -20.91
N ALA A 9 3.39 -11.64 -21.93
CA ALA A 9 2.16 -10.93 -22.26
C ALA A 9 1.01 -11.87 -22.68
N ARG A 10 1.32 -13.00 -23.32
CA ARG A 10 0.34 -13.98 -23.78
C ARG A 10 -0.04 -15.00 -22.70
N GLU A 11 0.96 -15.52 -21.98
CA GLU A 11 0.78 -16.66 -21.07
C GLU A 11 0.66 -16.26 -19.62
N HIS A 12 1.05 -15.01 -19.29
CA HIS A 12 1.11 -14.46 -17.93
C HIS A 12 2.00 -15.29 -17.00
N ALA A 13 2.97 -16.02 -17.57
CA ALA A 13 3.86 -16.91 -16.85
C ALA A 13 5.22 -17.05 -17.55
N LEU A 14 6.26 -17.02 -16.72
CA LEU A 14 7.64 -17.36 -17.09
C LEU A 14 8.21 -18.31 -16.03
N SER A 15 9.25 -19.06 -16.42
CA SER A 15 10.09 -19.74 -15.42
C SER A 15 10.96 -18.73 -14.66
N GLN A 16 11.49 -19.14 -13.53
CA GLN A 16 12.39 -18.29 -12.75
C GLN A 16 13.63 -17.90 -13.55
N ASP A 17 14.20 -18.82 -14.33
CA ASP A 17 15.35 -18.55 -15.20
C ASP A 17 15.00 -17.52 -16.30
N GLU A 18 13.82 -17.62 -16.90
CA GLU A 18 13.35 -16.66 -17.90
C GLU A 18 13.15 -15.26 -17.30
N TYR A 19 12.65 -15.15 -16.07
CA TYR A 19 12.62 -13.88 -15.33
C TYR A 19 14.02 -13.34 -15.09
N ALA A 20 14.97 -14.18 -14.67
CA ALA A 20 16.36 -13.78 -14.47
C ALA A 20 16.98 -13.26 -15.78
N MET A 21 16.76 -13.95 -16.89
CA MET A 21 17.23 -13.50 -18.22
C MET A 21 16.66 -12.12 -18.59
N LEU A 22 15.37 -11.85 -18.34
CA LEU A 22 14.77 -10.53 -18.61
C LEU A 22 15.37 -9.43 -17.72
N ILE A 23 15.63 -9.74 -16.45
CA ILE A 23 16.20 -8.78 -15.49
C ILE A 23 17.63 -8.44 -15.87
N ASP A 24 18.48 -9.42 -16.20
CA ASP A 24 19.89 -9.21 -16.57
C ASP A 24 20.05 -8.60 -17.96
N GLY A 25 19.19 -9.01 -18.90
CA GLY A 25 19.17 -8.50 -20.27
C GLY A 25 18.43 -7.17 -20.45
N ARG A 26 18.05 -6.48 -19.36
CA ARG A 26 17.31 -5.22 -19.44
C ARG A 26 18.11 -4.13 -20.13
N THR A 27 17.45 -3.43 -21.04
CA THR A 27 17.95 -2.23 -21.71
C THR A 27 16.87 -1.16 -21.66
N PRO A 28 17.19 0.13 -21.87
CA PRO A 28 16.16 1.17 -21.95
C PRO A 28 15.06 0.85 -22.97
N ALA A 29 15.42 0.38 -24.15
CA ALA A 29 14.45 0.02 -25.20
C ALA A 29 13.54 -1.14 -24.77
N LEU A 30 14.07 -2.17 -24.08
CA LEU A 30 13.27 -3.27 -23.55
C LEU A 30 12.36 -2.81 -22.41
N ALA A 31 12.83 -1.88 -21.59
CA ALA A 31 12.03 -1.28 -20.51
C ALA A 31 10.84 -0.48 -21.06
N ASP A 32 11.06 0.30 -22.13
CA ASP A 32 10.00 1.07 -22.80
C ASP A 32 8.94 0.15 -23.43
N GLU A 33 9.37 -0.92 -24.09
CA GLU A 33 8.47 -1.94 -24.65
C GLU A 33 7.64 -2.63 -23.56
N LEU A 34 8.29 -3.09 -22.50
CA LEU A 34 7.60 -3.69 -21.36
C LEU A 34 6.58 -2.73 -20.72
N ALA A 35 6.96 -1.47 -20.53
CA ALA A 35 6.08 -0.45 -19.96
C ALA A 35 4.87 -0.18 -20.87
N GLY A 36 5.05 -0.18 -22.19
CA GLY A 36 3.98 -0.08 -23.18
C GLY A 36 2.94 -1.20 -22.99
N ARG A 37 3.41 -2.45 -23.05
CA ARG A 37 2.54 -3.63 -22.88
C ARG A 37 1.89 -3.72 -21.49
N ALA A 38 2.61 -3.33 -20.45
CA ALA A 38 2.07 -3.29 -19.10
C ALA A 38 0.94 -2.26 -18.97
N ARG A 39 1.06 -1.09 -19.65
CA ARG A 39 -0.04 -0.10 -19.73
C ARG A 39 -1.25 -0.68 -20.45
N GLU A 40 -1.07 -1.30 -21.58
CA GLU A 40 -2.15 -1.94 -22.36
C GLU A 40 -2.86 -3.01 -21.52
N ALA A 41 -2.11 -3.88 -20.84
CA ALA A 41 -2.66 -4.89 -19.96
C ALA A 41 -3.46 -4.28 -18.79
N CYS A 42 -2.96 -3.17 -18.21
CA CYS A 42 -3.67 -2.43 -17.17
C CYS A 42 -4.97 -1.80 -17.72
N GLU A 43 -4.90 -1.17 -18.88
CA GLU A 43 -6.04 -0.52 -19.54
C GLU A 43 -7.11 -1.49 -19.96
N ALA A 44 -6.75 -2.68 -20.42
CA ALA A 44 -7.71 -3.74 -20.76
C ALA A 44 -8.56 -4.16 -19.56
N VAL A 45 -8.05 -4.03 -18.33
CA VAL A 45 -8.76 -4.43 -17.10
C VAL A 45 -9.43 -3.22 -16.42
N TYR A 46 -8.75 -2.10 -16.31
CA TYR A 46 -9.15 -0.96 -15.46
C TYR A 46 -9.43 0.33 -16.25
N GLY A 47 -9.30 0.30 -17.58
CA GLY A 47 -9.34 1.51 -18.39
C GLY A 47 -8.22 2.47 -17.98
N ASN A 48 -8.51 3.76 -17.99
CA ASN A 48 -7.58 4.79 -17.55
C ASN A 48 -7.66 5.12 -16.04
N ALA A 49 -8.36 4.31 -15.25
CA ALA A 49 -8.58 4.56 -13.84
C ALA A 49 -7.31 4.39 -13.00
N VAL A 50 -7.08 5.33 -12.08
CA VAL A 50 -6.12 5.24 -10.99
C VAL A 50 -6.88 5.38 -9.68
N PHE A 51 -6.69 4.45 -8.77
CA PHE A 51 -7.39 4.38 -7.49
C PHE A 51 -6.57 5.05 -6.39
N ALA A 52 -7.19 6.00 -5.68
CA ALA A 52 -6.58 6.62 -4.51
C ALA A 52 -6.95 5.84 -3.23
N ARG A 53 -5.95 5.52 -2.42
CA ARG A 53 -6.14 4.93 -1.10
C ARG A 53 -5.62 5.88 -0.03
N GLY A 54 -6.51 6.37 0.83
CA GLY A 54 -6.14 7.25 1.94
C GLY A 54 -5.32 6.48 2.98
N LEU A 55 -4.02 6.78 3.08
CA LEU A 55 -3.12 6.16 4.02
C LEU A 55 -3.19 6.87 5.37
N ILE A 56 -3.46 6.13 6.45
CA ILE A 56 -3.45 6.62 7.83
C ILE A 56 -2.42 5.81 8.61
N GLU A 57 -1.27 6.42 8.88
CA GLU A 57 -0.18 5.86 9.66
C GLU A 57 -0.47 6.12 11.14
N PHE A 58 -1.14 5.17 11.80
CA PHE A 58 -1.72 5.44 13.12
C PHE A 58 -0.81 5.09 14.30
N THR A 59 0.24 4.28 14.11
CA THR A 59 1.26 4.00 15.12
C THR A 59 2.60 3.67 14.50
N ASN A 60 3.68 4.21 15.04
CA ASN A 60 5.05 3.83 14.68
C ASN A 60 5.72 2.95 15.73
N VAL A 61 4.97 2.48 16.73
CA VAL A 61 5.48 1.49 17.70
C VAL A 61 5.55 0.14 17.01
N CYS A 62 6.70 -0.52 17.08
CA CYS A 62 6.91 -1.81 16.46
C CYS A 62 7.73 -2.73 17.38
N LYS A 63 7.28 -3.99 17.54
CA LYS A 63 8.03 -5.02 18.30
C LYS A 63 9.21 -5.60 17.52
N ASN A 64 9.19 -5.48 16.17
CA ASN A 64 10.19 -6.05 15.28
C ASN A 64 11.42 -5.16 15.13
N ASP A 65 12.51 -5.76 14.68
CA ASP A 65 13.79 -5.09 14.57
C ASP A 65 14.43 -5.27 13.18
N CYS A 66 13.60 -5.17 12.12
CA CYS A 66 14.03 -5.27 10.72
C CYS A 66 15.20 -4.33 10.43
N TYR A 67 16.24 -4.80 9.74
CA TYR A 67 17.50 -4.08 9.61
C TYR A 67 17.42 -2.85 8.68
N TYR A 68 16.36 -2.72 7.91
CA TYR A 68 16.12 -1.63 6.96
C TYR A 68 15.11 -0.58 7.42
N CYS A 69 14.38 -0.80 8.53
CA CYS A 69 13.19 -0.03 8.87
C CYS A 69 13.48 1.02 9.94
N GLY A 70 13.20 2.29 9.66
CA GLY A 70 13.42 3.39 10.59
C GLY A 70 12.56 3.35 11.85
N ILE A 71 11.39 2.68 11.83
CA ILE A 71 10.55 2.48 13.03
C ILE A 71 10.86 1.17 13.77
N ARG A 72 11.99 0.52 13.49
CA ARG A 72 12.45 -0.67 14.19
C ARG A 72 12.52 -0.46 15.70
N ARG A 73 12.32 -1.54 16.47
CA ARG A 73 12.30 -1.49 17.94
C ARG A 73 13.55 -0.82 18.56
N SER A 74 14.73 -1.15 18.03
CA SER A 74 16.00 -0.67 18.55
C SER A 74 16.32 0.79 18.17
N ASN A 75 15.55 1.41 17.26
CA ASN A 75 15.74 2.83 16.95
C ASN A 75 15.22 3.70 18.10
N ARG A 76 16.15 4.22 18.90
CA ARG A 76 15.86 5.10 20.05
C ARG A 76 15.69 6.57 19.65
N ALA A 77 16.10 6.95 18.44
CA ALA A 77 15.90 8.28 17.90
C ALA A 77 14.49 8.51 17.37
N CYS A 78 13.72 7.42 17.17
CA CYS A 78 12.35 7.49 16.69
C CYS A 78 11.39 7.93 17.79
N GLU A 79 10.79 9.11 17.65
CA GLU A 79 9.70 9.56 18.54
C GLU A 79 8.47 8.69 18.32
N ARG A 80 8.06 7.93 19.37
CA ARG A 80 6.98 6.96 19.29
C ARG A 80 5.64 7.63 19.54
N TYR A 81 4.65 7.27 18.69
CA TYR A 81 3.29 7.77 18.84
C TYR A 81 2.25 6.68 18.54
N ARG A 82 1.04 6.93 19.00
CA ARG A 82 -0.21 6.28 18.59
C ARG A 82 -1.25 7.36 18.39
N LEU A 83 -1.96 7.34 17.27
CA LEU A 83 -3.15 8.17 17.09
C LEU A 83 -4.30 7.62 17.91
N THR A 84 -5.13 8.50 18.45
CA THR A 84 -6.38 8.08 19.08
C THR A 84 -7.39 7.65 18.00
N ARG A 85 -8.45 6.95 18.43
CA ARG A 85 -9.55 6.55 17.54
C ARG A 85 -10.17 7.78 16.87
N GLU A 86 -10.40 8.82 17.61
CA GLU A 86 -10.99 10.08 17.14
C GLU A 86 -10.12 10.74 16.07
N GLN A 87 -8.80 10.74 16.25
CA GLN A 87 -7.87 11.26 15.25
C GLN A 87 -7.91 10.45 13.94
N ILE A 88 -7.97 9.12 14.06
CA ILE A 88 -8.06 8.23 12.89
C ILE A 88 -9.38 8.44 12.15
N LEU A 89 -10.51 8.50 12.87
CA LEU A 89 -11.82 8.75 12.29
C LEU A 89 -11.89 10.14 11.63
N ALA A 90 -11.31 11.16 12.25
CA ALA A 90 -11.24 12.51 11.66
C ALA A 90 -10.42 12.52 10.34
N CYS A 91 -9.31 11.77 10.27
CA CYS A 91 -8.54 11.61 9.04
C CYS A 91 -9.36 10.91 7.94
N ALA A 92 -10.08 9.84 8.31
CA ALA A 92 -10.95 9.11 7.38
C ALA A 92 -12.12 9.97 6.89
N ASP A 93 -12.73 10.75 7.78
CA ASP A 93 -13.79 11.71 7.49
C ASP A 93 -13.35 12.77 6.48
N ALA A 94 -12.18 13.38 6.71
CA ALA A 94 -11.60 14.33 5.77
C ALA A 94 -11.32 13.69 4.40
N GLY A 95 -10.80 12.47 4.41
CA GLY A 95 -10.58 11.68 3.21
C GLY A 95 -11.88 11.36 2.48
N TRP A 96 -12.93 10.92 3.19
CA TRP A 96 -14.22 10.61 2.59
C TRP A 96 -14.85 11.82 1.89
N ARG A 97 -14.83 12.99 2.56
CA ARG A 97 -15.29 14.25 1.94
C ARG A 97 -14.48 14.67 0.71
N ALA A 98 -13.20 14.25 0.66
CA ALA A 98 -12.32 14.48 -0.48
C ALA A 98 -12.43 13.39 -1.58
N GLY A 99 -13.38 12.47 -1.47
CA GLY A 99 -13.64 11.43 -2.47
C GLY A 99 -12.84 10.14 -2.31
N PHE A 100 -12.06 9.98 -1.24
CA PHE A 100 -11.40 8.68 -0.98
C PHE A 100 -12.44 7.64 -0.54
N ARG A 101 -12.37 6.45 -1.12
CA ARG A 101 -13.29 5.33 -0.82
C ARG A 101 -12.57 4.12 -0.22
N THR A 102 -11.26 4.19 -0.04
CA THR A 102 -10.44 3.20 0.65
C THR A 102 -9.55 3.89 1.66
N PHE A 103 -9.52 3.34 2.88
CA PHE A 103 -8.61 3.76 3.95
C PHE A 103 -7.65 2.63 4.29
N VAL A 104 -6.35 2.95 4.30
CA VAL A 104 -5.29 2.01 4.69
C VAL A 104 -4.85 2.39 6.10
N LEU A 105 -5.16 1.54 7.06
CA LEU A 105 -4.67 1.66 8.43
C LEU A 105 -3.30 0.98 8.51
N GLN A 106 -2.25 1.79 8.56
CA GLN A 106 -0.88 1.30 8.59
C GLN A 106 -0.21 1.59 9.93
N GLY A 107 0.50 0.61 10.44
CA GLY A 107 1.26 0.73 11.68
C GLY A 107 2.44 -0.22 11.75
N GLY A 108 3.32 -0.02 12.75
CA GLY A 108 4.23 -1.07 13.17
C GLY A 108 3.45 -2.25 13.76
N GLU A 109 4.13 -3.39 13.97
CA GLU A 109 3.58 -4.47 14.78
C GLU A 109 3.58 -4.07 16.26
N ASP A 110 2.56 -3.32 16.63
CA ASP A 110 2.41 -2.69 17.93
C ASP A 110 1.72 -3.62 18.94
N PRO A 111 2.39 -4.07 20.01
CA PRO A 111 1.77 -4.93 21.03
C PRO A 111 0.62 -4.25 21.79
N GLY A 112 0.55 -2.92 21.79
CA GLY A 112 -0.53 -2.17 22.44
C GLY A 112 -1.79 -2.05 21.57
N VAL A 113 -1.76 -2.51 20.31
CA VAL A 113 -2.91 -2.50 19.40
C VAL A 113 -3.54 -3.89 19.39
N THR A 114 -4.57 -4.08 20.23
CA THR A 114 -5.27 -5.37 20.35
C THR A 114 -6.23 -5.60 19.17
N ASP A 115 -6.68 -6.84 19.02
CA ASP A 115 -7.66 -7.20 17.99
C ASP A 115 -9.01 -6.54 18.25
N GLU A 116 -9.44 -6.45 19.52
CA GLU A 116 -10.67 -5.81 19.92
C GLU A 116 -10.67 -4.32 19.58
N TRP A 117 -9.56 -3.63 19.89
CA TRP A 117 -9.42 -2.21 19.56
C TRP A 117 -9.49 -1.96 18.05
N LEU A 118 -8.80 -2.80 17.25
CA LEU A 118 -8.87 -2.72 15.78
C LEU A 118 -10.29 -3.03 15.27
N ALA A 119 -10.94 -4.06 15.81
CA ALA A 119 -12.29 -4.45 15.41
C ALA A 119 -13.29 -3.32 15.67
N GLU A 120 -13.21 -2.67 16.82
CA GLU A 120 -14.05 -1.50 17.16
C GLU A 120 -13.78 -0.31 16.25
N LEU A 121 -12.50 -0.03 15.92
CA LEU A 121 -12.14 1.02 14.97
C LEU A 121 -12.67 0.72 13.56
N ILE A 122 -12.52 -0.51 13.08
CA ILE A 122 -13.05 -0.94 11.77
C ILE A 122 -14.57 -0.78 11.75
N GLY A 123 -15.27 -1.25 12.80
CA GLY A 123 -16.72 -1.10 12.93
C GLY A 123 -17.15 0.37 12.89
N ALA A 124 -16.44 1.24 13.59
CA ALA A 124 -16.72 2.68 13.59
C ALA A 124 -16.50 3.32 12.20
N LEU A 125 -15.44 2.94 11.48
CA LEU A 125 -15.19 3.40 10.11
C LEU A 125 -16.30 2.94 9.15
N LYS A 126 -16.73 1.68 9.26
CA LYS A 126 -17.80 1.12 8.43
C LYS A 126 -19.16 1.75 8.75
N ALA A 127 -19.43 2.07 10.00
CA ALA A 127 -20.65 2.76 10.42
C ALA A 127 -20.69 4.21 9.90
N ALA A 128 -19.56 4.94 9.99
CA ALA A 128 -19.46 6.30 9.49
C ALA A 128 -19.48 6.38 7.95
N HIS A 129 -18.87 5.41 7.28
CA HIS A 129 -18.68 5.36 5.82
C HIS A 129 -19.01 3.96 5.26
N PRO A 130 -20.30 3.56 5.18
CA PRO A 130 -20.68 2.18 4.80
C PRO A 130 -20.13 1.70 3.45
N GLY A 131 -19.89 2.63 2.52
CA GLY A 131 -19.32 2.33 1.21
C GLY A 131 -17.78 2.25 1.18
N CYS A 132 -17.07 2.49 2.29
CA CYS A 132 -15.60 2.48 2.27
C CYS A 132 -15.03 1.06 2.27
N ALA A 133 -13.81 0.91 1.74
CA ALA A 133 -12.98 -0.26 1.95
C ALA A 133 -11.93 0.04 3.04
N VAL A 134 -11.76 -0.90 3.99
CA VAL A 134 -10.74 -0.82 5.03
C VAL A 134 -9.64 -1.83 4.72
N THR A 135 -8.42 -1.34 4.55
CA THR A 135 -7.22 -2.14 4.36
C THR A 135 -6.37 -2.07 5.62
N LEU A 136 -5.94 -3.20 6.13
CA LEU A 136 -5.00 -3.27 7.25
C LEU A 136 -3.58 -3.50 6.74
N SER A 137 -2.60 -2.86 7.36
CA SER A 137 -1.16 -3.08 7.17
C SER A 137 -0.48 -2.96 8.54
N VAL A 138 -0.67 -3.98 9.39
CA VAL A 138 -0.28 -3.98 10.81
C VAL A 138 0.58 -5.19 11.19
N GLY A 139 1.26 -5.78 10.20
CA GLY A 139 2.21 -6.86 10.36
C GLY A 139 1.59 -8.24 10.58
N GLU A 140 2.34 -9.14 11.21
CA GLU A 140 1.95 -10.54 11.41
C GLU A 140 1.05 -10.70 12.64
N ARG A 141 -0.03 -11.48 12.48
CA ARG A 141 -0.96 -11.85 13.54
C ARG A 141 -1.27 -13.35 13.51
N SER A 142 -2.12 -13.83 14.42
CA SER A 142 -2.57 -15.23 14.40
C SER A 142 -3.72 -15.42 13.39
N PRO A 143 -3.99 -16.67 12.96
CA PRO A 143 -5.14 -16.98 12.10
C PRO A 143 -6.48 -16.54 12.74
N GLU A 144 -6.60 -16.66 14.08
CA GLU A 144 -7.78 -16.22 14.86
C GLU A 144 -7.96 -14.71 14.76
N SER A 145 -6.87 -13.96 14.95
CA SER A 145 -6.85 -12.50 14.78
C SER A 145 -7.31 -12.09 13.38
N TYR A 146 -6.80 -12.74 12.33
CA TYR A 146 -7.22 -12.45 10.96
C TYR A 146 -8.72 -12.69 10.75
N ARG A 147 -9.26 -13.82 11.23
CA ARG A 147 -10.70 -14.09 11.15
C ARG A 147 -11.53 -13.06 11.92
N HIS A 148 -11.09 -12.68 13.11
CA HIS A 148 -11.76 -11.68 13.94
C HIS A 148 -11.81 -10.30 13.24
N LEU A 149 -10.69 -9.83 12.72
CA LEU A 149 -10.61 -8.54 12.01
C LEU A 149 -11.39 -8.56 10.69
N ARG A 150 -11.41 -9.70 9.99
CA ARG A 150 -12.23 -9.87 8.79
C ARG A 150 -13.72 -9.80 9.12
N ALA A 151 -14.15 -10.46 10.18
CA ALA A 151 -15.55 -10.43 10.66
C ALA A 151 -15.96 -9.02 11.10
N ALA A 152 -15.04 -8.22 11.66
CA ALA A 152 -15.28 -6.82 12.00
C ALA A 152 -15.48 -5.90 10.77
N GLY A 153 -15.21 -6.39 9.55
CA GLY A 153 -15.48 -5.67 8.31
C GLY A 153 -14.23 -5.16 7.56
N ALA A 154 -13.02 -5.54 7.98
CA ALA A 154 -11.84 -5.23 7.18
C ALA A 154 -11.89 -5.99 5.84
N ASP A 155 -11.66 -5.28 4.73
CA ASP A 155 -11.81 -5.85 3.39
C ASP A 155 -10.51 -6.45 2.88
N ARG A 156 -9.36 -5.81 3.18
CA ARG A 156 -8.06 -6.12 2.61
C ARG A 156 -6.97 -6.12 3.68
N TYR A 157 -5.92 -6.89 3.42
CA TYR A 157 -4.74 -6.90 4.29
C TYR A 157 -3.47 -6.88 3.45
N LEU A 158 -2.58 -5.93 3.71
CA LEU A 158 -1.28 -5.83 3.05
C LEU A 158 -0.19 -6.34 4.00
N LEU A 159 0.49 -7.41 3.60
CA LEU A 159 1.64 -7.99 4.28
C LEU A 159 2.72 -8.32 3.26
N ARG A 160 3.70 -7.43 3.09
CA ARG A 160 4.80 -7.67 2.15
C ARG A 160 5.65 -8.85 2.62
N HIS A 161 5.99 -9.75 1.69
CA HIS A 161 6.92 -10.86 2.00
C HIS A 161 8.38 -10.40 2.02
N GLU A 162 8.69 -9.24 1.47
CA GLU A 162 9.96 -8.52 1.36
C GLU A 162 10.98 -9.22 0.45
N THR A 163 11.05 -10.53 0.44
CA THR A 163 11.75 -11.41 -0.49
C THR A 163 11.21 -12.83 -0.38
N ALA A 164 11.13 -13.58 -1.47
CA ALA A 164 10.69 -14.98 -1.50
C ALA A 164 11.83 -15.96 -1.18
N THR A 165 13.05 -15.47 -0.93
CA THR A 165 14.23 -16.30 -0.67
C THR A 165 14.62 -16.30 0.79
N ALA A 166 14.60 -17.47 1.45
CA ALA A 166 14.87 -17.61 2.89
C ALA A 166 16.27 -17.13 3.31
N ALA A 167 17.30 -17.33 2.46
CA ALA A 167 18.64 -16.85 2.73
C ALA A 167 18.68 -15.32 2.78
N HIS A 168 18.11 -14.65 1.79
CA HIS A 168 18.03 -13.20 1.72
C HIS A 168 17.13 -12.63 2.84
N TYR A 169 16.01 -13.28 3.16
CA TYR A 169 15.14 -12.86 4.27
C TYR A 169 15.89 -12.79 5.62
N ARG A 170 16.77 -13.78 5.90
CA ARG A 170 17.61 -13.78 7.10
C ARG A 170 18.66 -12.65 7.14
N GLN A 171 19.07 -12.13 5.98
CA GLN A 171 19.98 -10.99 5.89
C GLN A 171 19.27 -9.66 6.19
N LEU A 172 17.97 -9.60 5.95
CA LEU A 172 17.15 -8.39 6.15
C LEU A 172 16.51 -8.31 7.54
N HIS A 173 16.41 -9.45 8.27
CA HIS A 173 15.62 -9.55 9.49
C HIS A 173 16.38 -10.27 10.62
N PRO A 174 16.03 -9.98 11.89
CA PRO A 174 16.53 -10.75 13.04
C PRO A 174 16.13 -12.23 12.94
N ALA A 175 16.94 -13.10 13.55
CA ALA A 175 16.76 -14.56 13.50
C ALA A 175 15.37 -15.05 14.00
N ALA A 176 14.72 -14.29 14.87
CA ALA A 176 13.37 -14.59 15.36
C ALA A 176 12.27 -14.43 14.29
N MET A 177 12.56 -13.71 13.21
CA MET A 177 11.65 -13.50 12.08
C MET A 177 12.03 -14.46 10.95
N THR A 178 11.08 -15.25 10.47
CA THR A 178 11.34 -16.26 9.42
C THR A 178 10.44 -16.04 8.21
N LEU A 179 10.97 -16.32 7.02
CA LEU A 179 10.17 -16.29 5.79
C LEU A 179 9.01 -17.30 5.85
N GLN A 180 9.24 -18.47 6.44
CA GLN A 180 8.20 -19.50 6.60
C GLN A 180 6.98 -18.95 7.35
N ARG A 181 7.19 -18.23 8.47
CA ARG A 181 6.09 -17.59 9.21
C ARG A 181 5.40 -16.52 8.38
N ARG A 182 6.17 -15.69 7.67
CA ARG A 182 5.65 -14.66 6.79
C ARG A 182 4.74 -15.22 5.69
N MET A 183 5.18 -16.31 5.04
CA MET A 183 4.40 -16.97 3.98
C MET A 183 3.15 -17.67 4.56
N ALA A 184 3.25 -18.29 5.73
CA ALA A 184 2.10 -18.84 6.43
C ALA A 184 1.04 -17.77 6.73
N CYS A 185 1.45 -16.58 7.20
CA CYS A 185 0.51 -15.47 7.41
C CYS A 185 -0.21 -15.03 6.13
N LEU A 186 0.46 -15.05 4.97
CA LEU A 186 -0.20 -14.74 3.69
C LEU A 186 -1.26 -15.78 3.32
N SER A 187 -1.02 -17.06 3.60
CA SER A 187 -2.00 -18.14 3.42
C SER A 187 -3.16 -17.99 4.40
N ASP A 188 -2.87 -17.75 5.69
CA ASP A 188 -3.87 -17.55 6.75
C ASP A 188 -4.80 -16.36 6.42
N LEU A 189 -4.25 -15.28 5.86
CA LEU A 189 -5.02 -14.11 5.43
C LEU A 189 -6.00 -14.45 4.29
N ARG A 190 -5.56 -15.25 3.32
CA ARG A 190 -6.41 -15.72 2.23
C ARG A 190 -7.52 -16.63 2.74
N GLU A 191 -7.20 -17.57 3.63
CA GLU A 191 -8.16 -18.45 4.28
C GLU A 191 -9.18 -17.68 5.12
N ALA A 192 -8.78 -16.59 5.76
CA ALA A 192 -9.68 -15.69 6.48
C ALA A 192 -10.58 -14.85 5.56
N GLY A 193 -10.39 -14.89 4.22
CA GLY A 193 -11.24 -14.23 3.24
C GLY A 193 -10.87 -12.76 2.98
N PHE A 194 -9.64 -12.35 3.27
CA PHE A 194 -9.14 -11.05 2.86
C PHE A 194 -8.78 -11.01 1.37
N ALA A 195 -8.95 -9.85 0.73
CA ALA A 195 -8.15 -9.53 -0.44
C ALA A 195 -6.72 -9.27 0.03
N VAL A 196 -5.79 -10.16 -0.36
CA VAL A 196 -4.43 -10.19 0.17
C VAL A 196 -3.49 -9.34 -0.65
N GLY A 197 -2.68 -8.54 0.03
CA GLY A 197 -1.57 -7.81 -0.57
C GLY A 197 -0.23 -8.43 -0.17
N ALA A 198 0.60 -8.73 -1.16
CA ALA A 198 1.99 -9.15 -0.99
C ALA A 198 2.94 -8.08 -1.57
N GLY A 199 4.22 -8.38 -1.70
CA GLY A 199 5.21 -7.52 -2.32
C GLY A 199 6.60 -7.65 -1.72
N PHE A 200 7.57 -7.05 -2.39
CA PHE A 200 8.99 -7.15 -2.04
C PHE A 200 9.70 -5.81 -2.19
N MET A 201 10.90 -5.70 -1.62
CA MET A 201 11.79 -4.55 -1.83
C MET A 201 12.62 -4.75 -3.10
N VAL A 202 12.92 -3.65 -3.78
CA VAL A 202 13.76 -3.63 -4.99
C VAL A 202 15.09 -2.95 -4.68
N GLY A 203 16.19 -3.65 -4.97
CA GLY A 203 17.54 -3.15 -4.70
C GLY A 203 17.87 -3.09 -3.20
N SER A 204 17.30 -3.99 -2.38
CA SER A 204 17.68 -4.13 -0.98
C SER A 204 19.10 -4.72 -0.85
N PRO A 205 19.80 -4.50 0.27
CA PRO A 205 21.11 -5.07 0.48
C PRO A 205 21.14 -6.57 0.22
N PHE A 206 22.20 -7.06 -0.42
CA PHE A 206 22.43 -8.47 -0.80
C PHE A 206 21.44 -9.05 -1.84
N GLN A 207 20.54 -8.25 -2.40
CA GLN A 207 19.60 -8.72 -3.41
C GLN A 207 20.31 -9.01 -4.74
N THR A 208 20.04 -10.17 -5.33
CA THR A 208 20.55 -10.58 -6.64
C THR A 208 19.41 -10.72 -7.66
N THR A 209 19.74 -10.93 -8.91
CA THR A 209 18.78 -11.23 -9.98
C THR A 209 17.91 -12.45 -9.66
N GLU A 210 18.52 -13.50 -9.11
CA GLU A 210 17.82 -14.74 -8.75
C GLU A 210 16.78 -14.49 -7.62
N HIS A 211 17.09 -13.59 -6.67
CA HIS A 211 16.14 -13.19 -5.64
C HIS A 211 14.92 -12.48 -6.24
N LEU A 212 15.15 -11.55 -7.15
CA LEU A 212 14.06 -10.84 -7.86
C LEU A 212 13.24 -11.78 -8.76
N ALA A 213 13.89 -12.73 -9.42
CA ALA A 213 13.22 -13.74 -10.23
C ALA A 213 12.35 -14.67 -9.37
N ALA A 214 12.84 -15.06 -8.18
CA ALA A 214 12.05 -15.81 -7.21
C ALA A 214 10.85 -15.01 -6.67
N ASP A 215 11.01 -13.71 -6.45
CA ASP A 215 9.92 -12.82 -6.05
C ASP A 215 8.83 -12.72 -7.12
N LEU A 216 9.22 -12.60 -8.40
CA LEU A 216 8.27 -12.58 -9.52
C LEU A 216 7.56 -13.92 -9.69
N ALA A 217 8.27 -15.04 -9.59
CA ALA A 217 7.69 -16.38 -9.62
C ALA A 217 6.68 -16.58 -8.48
N PHE A 218 6.99 -16.11 -7.26
CA PHE A 218 6.08 -16.14 -6.13
C PHE A 218 4.81 -15.31 -6.40
N ILE A 219 4.92 -14.09 -6.94
CA ILE A 219 3.75 -13.26 -7.29
C ILE A 219 2.89 -13.95 -8.36
N GLN A 220 3.53 -14.55 -9.36
CA GLN A 220 2.85 -15.31 -10.42
C GLN A 220 2.05 -16.49 -9.86
N GLU A 221 2.63 -17.25 -8.92
CA GLU A 221 2.00 -18.43 -8.30
C GLU A 221 0.95 -18.03 -7.26
N PHE A 222 1.32 -17.17 -6.32
CA PHE A 222 0.45 -16.76 -5.22
C PHE A 222 -0.71 -15.90 -5.70
N ARG A 223 -0.57 -15.10 -6.78
CA ARG A 223 -1.60 -14.21 -7.35
C ARG A 223 -2.30 -13.35 -6.29
N PRO A 224 -1.57 -12.46 -5.60
CA PRO A 224 -2.18 -11.58 -4.61
C PRO A 224 -3.08 -10.55 -5.30
N GLU A 225 -4.17 -10.13 -4.67
CA GLU A 225 -5.05 -9.08 -5.18
C GLU A 225 -4.37 -7.70 -5.23
N MET A 226 -3.33 -7.51 -4.43
CA MET A 226 -2.50 -6.30 -4.38
C MET A 226 -1.02 -6.69 -4.35
N CYS A 227 -0.16 -5.97 -5.06
CA CYS A 227 1.29 -6.20 -5.01
C CYS A 227 2.04 -4.89 -4.80
N GLY A 228 2.54 -4.66 -3.57
CA GLY A 228 3.28 -3.45 -3.20
C GLY A 228 4.78 -3.65 -3.34
N ILE A 229 5.38 -3.24 -4.48
CA ILE A 229 6.82 -3.19 -4.65
C ILE A 229 7.32 -1.75 -4.67
N GLY A 230 8.54 -1.54 -4.20
CA GLY A 230 9.17 -0.22 -4.19
C GLY A 230 10.66 -0.33 -3.91
N PRO A 231 11.44 0.70 -4.27
CA PRO A 231 12.86 0.69 -4.03
C PRO A 231 13.17 0.63 -2.53
N PHE A 232 14.24 -0.07 -2.19
CA PHE A 232 14.90 0.12 -0.90
C PHE A 232 15.41 1.56 -0.81
N VAL A 233 15.13 2.22 0.28
CA VAL A 233 15.68 3.54 0.62
C VAL A 233 16.23 3.42 2.04
N PRO A 234 17.52 3.70 2.27
CA PRO A 234 18.13 3.57 3.60
C PRO A 234 17.53 4.56 4.60
N HIS A 235 17.61 4.22 5.88
CA HIS A 235 17.33 5.12 6.98
C HIS A 235 18.58 5.25 7.85
N ARG A 236 18.96 6.47 8.20
CA ARG A 236 20.19 6.82 8.94
C ARG A 236 20.37 6.08 10.26
N ASP A 237 19.28 5.72 10.93
CA ASP A 237 19.28 5.05 12.25
C ASP A 237 19.05 3.54 12.14
N THR A 238 19.48 2.92 11.03
CA THR A 238 19.35 1.48 10.80
C THR A 238 20.69 0.83 10.50
N PRO A 239 20.83 -0.49 10.64
CA PRO A 239 22.03 -1.21 10.22
C PRO A 239 22.42 -0.99 8.76
N PHE A 240 21.44 -0.69 7.90
CA PHE A 240 21.64 -0.48 6.46
C PHE A 240 21.74 1.01 6.06
N ALA A 241 22.08 1.89 7.02
CA ALA A 241 22.21 3.34 6.78
C ALA A 241 23.20 3.71 5.67
N ALA A 242 24.26 2.92 5.49
CA ALA A 242 25.31 3.15 4.49
C ALA A 242 25.12 2.38 3.19
N GLU A 243 24.06 1.58 3.09
CA GLU A 243 23.78 0.79 1.89
C GLU A 243 23.20 1.66 0.77
N ALA A 244 23.52 1.30 -0.47
CA ALA A 244 23.00 2.02 -1.64
C ALA A 244 21.49 1.81 -1.78
N PRO A 245 20.71 2.85 -2.13
CA PRO A 245 19.29 2.69 -2.43
C PRO A 245 19.07 1.86 -3.69
N GLY A 246 17.89 1.25 -3.80
CA GLY A 246 17.38 0.72 -5.06
C GLY A 246 17.14 1.84 -6.08
N THR A 247 16.83 1.49 -7.33
CA THR A 247 16.66 2.49 -8.39
C THR A 247 15.21 2.59 -8.86
N VAL A 248 14.85 3.77 -9.35
CA VAL A 248 13.54 4.02 -9.98
C VAL A 248 13.38 3.16 -11.23
N GLU A 249 14.44 3.05 -12.06
CA GLU A 249 14.46 2.33 -13.32
C GLU A 249 14.16 0.84 -13.10
N LEU A 250 14.89 0.18 -12.20
CA LEU A 250 14.68 -1.24 -11.91
C LEU A 250 13.29 -1.45 -11.28
N THR A 251 12.85 -0.56 -10.41
CA THR A 251 11.51 -0.67 -9.80
C THR A 251 10.41 -0.57 -10.85
N CYS A 252 10.48 0.39 -11.77
CA CYS A 252 9.51 0.52 -12.87
C CYS A 252 9.55 -0.68 -13.80
N TYR A 253 10.74 -1.21 -14.12
CA TYR A 253 10.89 -2.42 -14.91
C TYR A 253 10.18 -3.62 -14.28
N LEU A 254 10.37 -3.82 -12.97
CA LEU A 254 9.72 -4.89 -12.21
C LEU A 254 8.21 -4.66 -12.05
N LEU A 255 7.73 -3.41 -11.94
CA LEU A 255 6.30 -3.09 -11.98
C LEU A 255 5.66 -3.58 -13.29
N SER A 256 6.35 -3.37 -14.42
CA SER A 256 5.88 -3.84 -15.73
C SER A 256 5.83 -5.37 -15.81
N LEU A 257 6.85 -6.06 -15.31
CA LEU A 257 6.86 -7.53 -15.25
C LEU A 257 5.72 -8.07 -14.37
N VAL A 258 5.50 -7.49 -13.19
CA VAL A 258 4.39 -7.86 -12.29
C VAL A 258 3.04 -7.64 -12.98
N ARG A 259 2.86 -6.52 -13.69
CA ARG A 259 1.61 -6.25 -14.42
C ARG A 259 1.34 -7.28 -15.50
N LEU A 260 2.36 -7.68 -16.28
CA LEU A 260 2.19 -8.68 -17.33
C LEU A 260 1.96 -10.09 -16.76
N ALA A 261 2.66 -10.45 -15.68
CA ALA A 261 2.43 -11.72 -14.98
C ALA A 261 1.05 -11.80 -14.30
N HIS A 262 0.51 -10.66 -13.86
CA HIS A 262 -0.76 -10.59 -13.15
C HIS A 262 -1.58 -9.37 -13.58
N PRO A 263 -2.27 -9.43 -14.75
CA PRO A 263 -2.96 -8.28 -15.34
C PRO A 263 -4.02 -7.63 -14.43
N THR A 264 -4.63 -8.38 -13.53
CA THR A 264 -5.70 -7.91 -12.64
C THR A 264 -5.21 -7.41 -11.28
N VAL A 265 -3.90 -7.41 -11.01
CA VAL A 265 -3.35 -6.97 -9.72
C VAL A 265 -3.56 -5.47 -9.50
N LEU A 266 -3.91 -5.07 -8.29
CA LEU A 266 -3.88 -3.68 -7.86
C LEU A 266 -2.44 -3.32 -7.48
N LEU A 267 -1.81 -2.47 -8.29
CA LEU A 267 -0.36 -2.22 -8.25
C LEU A 267 -0.07 -0.75 -7.90
N PRO A 268 0.43 -0.44 -6.71
CA PRO A 268 0.72 0.93 -6.31
C PRO A 268 2.04 1.45 -6.91
N ALA A 269 2.02 2.71 -7.38
CA ALA A 269 3.21 3.54 -7.47
C ALA A 269 3.50 4.06 -6.06
N THR A 270 4.46 3.43 -5.37
CA THR A 270 4.72 3.65 -3.94
C THR A 270 5.38 4.99 -3.64
N THR A 271 5.20 5.49 -2.40
CA THR A 271 5.85 6.73 -1.95
C THR A 271 7.38 6.62 -1.88
N ALA A 272 7.93 5.40 -1.77
CA ALA A 272 9.37 5.17 -1.81
C ALA A 272 10.00 5.55 -3.16
N LEU A 273 9.26 5.43 -4.27
CA LEU A 273 9.70 5.97 -5.56
C LEU A 273 9.91 7.48 -5.49
N GLU A 274 8.95 8.24 -4.94
CA GLU A 274 9.05 9.71 -4.82
C GLU A 274 10.17 10.18 -3.89
N ALA A 275 10.61 9.34 -2.96
CA ALA A 275 11.77 9.66 -2.11
C ALA A 275 13.08 9.71 -2.93
N LEU A 276 13.15 8.98 -4.05
CA LEU A 276 14.31 8.97 -4.94
C LEU A 276 14.20 10.02 -6.07
N ASP A 277 13.02 10.23 -6.61
CA ASP A 277 12.75 11.22 -7.67
C ASP A 277 11.29 11.68 -7.55
N PRO A 278 11.03 12.99 -7.41
CA PRO A 278 9.67 13.54 -7.26
C PRO A 278 8.69 13.20 -8.40
N ARG A 279 9.21 12.86 -9.60
CA ARG A 279 8.40 12.47 -10.77
C ARG A 279 8.32 10.96 -10.98
N SER A 280 8.84 10.17 -10.08
CA SER A 280 8.90 8.72 -10.26
C SER A 280 7.55 8.02 -10.03
N ARG A 281 6.59 8.67 -9.37
CA ARG A 281 5.22 8.15 -9.29
C ARG A 281 4.59 8.06 -10.69
N GLU A 282 4.76 9.08 -11.51
CA GLU A 282 4.30 9.11 -12.90
C GLU A 282 4.97 8.00 -13.72
N LYS A 283 6.29 7.80 -13.54
CA LYS A 283 7.02 6.69 -14.17
C LYS A 283 6.44 5.34 -13.76
N GLY A 284 6.11 5.15 -12.47
CA GLY A 284 5.45 3.95 -11.98
C GLY A 284 4.06 3.72 -12.60
N ILE A 285 3.24 4.76 -12.74
CA ILE A 285 1.94 4.70 -13.43
C ILE A 285 2.13 4.30 -14.90
N LEU A 286 3.10 4.89 -15.58
CA LEU A 286 3.43 4.55 -16.98
C LEU A 286 4.03 3.14 -17.11
N ALA A 287 4.55 2.56 -16.04
CA ALA A 287 5.03 1.18 -15.97
C ALA A 287 3.93 0.16 -15.57
N GLY A 288 2.65 0.56 -15.60
CA GLY A 288 1.51 -0.33 -15.36
C GLY A 288 0.93 -0.29 -13.94
N ALA A 289 1.39 0.60 -13.05
CA ALA A 289 0.73 0.81 -11.76
C ALA A 289 -0.62 1.54 -11.95
N ASN A 290 -1.56 1.29 -11.03
CA ASN A 290 -2.91 1.87 -11.07
C ASN A 290 -3.44 2.27 -9.69
N VAL A 291 -2.57 2.33 -8.68
CA VAL A 291 -2.93 2.74 -7.31
C VAL A 291 -1.95 3.79 -6.82
N VAL A 292 -2.46 4.78 -6.10
CA VAL A 292 -1.68 5.79 -5.37
C VAL A 292 -2.16 5.86 -3.92
N MET A 293 -1.23 6.16 -2.99
CA MET A 293 -1.54 6.18 -1.56
C MET A 293 -1.12 7.51 -0.92
N PRO A 294 -1.94 8.58 -1.06
CA PRO A 294 -1.67 9.82 -0.35
C PRO A 294 -1.84 9.64 1.16
N ASN A 295 -0.91 10.24 1.91
CA ASN A 295 -0.91 10.19 3.37
C ASN A 295 -1.95 11.17 3.94
N LEU A 296 -2.96 10.65 4.65
CA LEU A 296 -4.01 11.42 5.32
C LEU A 296 -3.76 11.60 6.83
N SER A 297 -2.68 11.02 7.37
CA SER A 297 -2.32 11.19 8.79
C SER A 297 -2.15 12.67 9.14
N PRO A 298 -2.34 13.05 10.41
CA PRO A 298 -2.10 14.42 10.85
C PRO A 298 -0.70 14.91 10.42
N PRO A 299 -0.57 16.11 9.83
CA PRO A 299 0.69 16.61 9.28
C PRO A 299 1.85 16.58 10.28
N GLU A 300 1.58 16.86 11.56
CA GLU A 300 2.54 16.86 12.66
C GLU A 300 3.10 15.47 12.97
N ARG A 301 2.40 14.40 12.59
CA ARG A 301 2.83 13.00 12.80
C ARG A 301 3.45 12.33 11.59
N GLN A 302 3.30 12.89 10.40
CA GLN A 302 3.86 12.28 9.18
C GLN A 302 5.38 12.13 9.23
N GLY A 303 6.06 13.02 9.97
CA GLY A 303 7.50 12.97 10.21
C GLY A 303 7.93 11.82 11.10
N ASP A 304 7.09 11.46 12.06
CA ASP A 304 7.40 10.44 13.07
C ASP A 304 7.25 9.01 12.53
N TYR A 305 6.55 8.83 11.40
CA TYR A 305 6.44 7.55 10.68
C TYR A 305 7.49 7.45 9.57
N ALA A 306 8.75 7.54 9.92
CA ALA A 306 9.87 7.51 8.98
C ALA A 306 10.39 6.07 8.81
N LEU A 307 9.86 5.33 7.84
CA LEU A 307 10.37 3.99 7.50
C LEU A 307 11.75 4.06 6.85
N TYR A 308 12.03 5.14 6.12
CA TYR A 308 13.24 5.44 5.36
C TYR A 308 13.44 6.95 5.30
N ASP A 309 14.68 7.39 5.00
CA ASP A 309 15.00 8.81 4.85
C ASP A 309 14.36 9.41 3.58
N GLY A 310 14.10 10.72 3.62
CA GLY A 310 13.51 11.40 2.47
C GLY A 310 12.03 11.08 2.18
N LYS A 311 11.32 10.38 3.08
CA LYS A 311 9.89 10.09 2.89
C LYS A 311 9.12 11.40 2.67
N PRO A 312 8.35 11.52 1.58
CA PRO A 312 7.59 12.72 1.28
C PRO A 312 6.59 13.07 2.39
N ARG A 313 6.53 14.36 2.76
CA ARG A 313 5.59 14.91 3.73
C ARG A 313 4.77 16.01 3.08
N SER A 314 3.53 16.17 3.50
CA SER A 314 2.67 17.22 2.98
C SER A 314 1.71 17.71 4.05
N SER A 315 1.72 19.01 4.31
CA SER A 315 0.75 19.68 5.17
C SER A 315 -0.59 19.96 4.46
N ALA A 316 -0.69 19.69 3.15
CA ALA A 316 -1.93 19.84 2.41
C ALA A 316 -3.03 18.95 3.00
N ASP A 317 -4.26 19.42 2.98
CA ASP A 317 -5.44 18.65 3.35
C ASP A 317 -5.76 17.53 2.32
N ALA A 318 -6.72 16.70 2.63
CA ALA A 318 -7.10 15.57 1.80
C ALA A 318 -7.61 16.01 0.41
N ALA A 319 -8.37 17.09 0.34
CA ALA A 319 -8.93 17.60 -0.91
C ALA A 319 -7.82 18.14 -1.84
N ARG A 320 -6.87 18.89 -1.30
CA ARG A 320 -5.71 19.38 -2.04
C ARG A 320 -4.83 18.25 -2.54
N LYS A 321 -4.57 17.24 -1.70
CA LYS A 321 -3.83 16.03 -2.11
C LYS A 321 -4.50 15.29 -3.26
N GLY A 322 -5.84 15.17 -3.23
CA GLY A 322 -6.62 14.60 -4.33
C GLY A 322 -6.50 15.42 -5.62
N ALA A 323 -6.66 16.74 -5.53
CA ALA A 323 -6.55 17.64 -6.68
C ALA A 323 -5.15 17.63 -7.31
N ASP A 324 -4.10 17.69 -6.49
CA ASP A 324 -2.71 17.64 -6.95
C ASP A 324 -2.41 16.31 -7.67
N LEU A 325 -2.92 15.18 -7.15
CA LEU A 325 -2.79 13.87 -7.81
C LEU A 325 -3.54 13.84 -9.15
N ALA A 326 -4.76 14.34 -9.21
CA ALA A 326 -5.54 14.38 -10.45
C ALA A 326 -4.80 15.20 -11.52
N ALA A 327 -4.29 16.39 -11.17
CA ALA A 327 -3.51 17.22 -12.07
C ALA A 327 -2.22 16.56 -12.59
N ARG A 328 -1.57 15.72 -11.78
CA ARG A 328 -0.37 14.97 -12.19
C ARG A 328 -0.71 13.78 -13.10
N LEU A 329 -1.89 13.18 -12.99
CA LEU A 329 -2.32 12.02 -13.77
C LEU A 329 -2.90 12.41 -15.14
N GLU A 330 -3.56 13.56 -15.24
CA GLU A 330 -4.21 14.03 -16.48
C GLU A 330 -3.27 14.06 -17.69
N PRO A 331 -2.04 14.63 -17.62
CA PRO A 331 -1.10 14.62 -18.75
C PRO A 331 -0.64 13.23 -19.19
N LEU A 332 -0.84 12.21 -18.35
CA LEU A 332 -0.53 10.80 -18.64
C LEU A 332 -1.70 10.07 -19.29
N GLY A 333 -2.82 10.75 -19.57
CA GLY A 333 -4.05 10.13 -20.05
C GLY A 333 -4.75 9.28 -18.97
N ARG A 334 -4.39 9.46 -17.70
CA ARG A 334 -4.94 8.71 -16.55
C ARG A 334 -5.89 9.59 -15.74
N ARG A 335 -6.82 8.95 -15.07
CA ARG A 335 -7.83 9.63 -14.27
C ARG A 335 -7.89 9.07 -12.86
N LEU A 336 -7.77 9.96 -11.88
CA LEU A 336 -8.08 9.63 -10.48
C LEU A 336 -9.58 9.41 -10.35
N VAL A 337 -9.99 8.25 -9.81
CA VAL A 337 -11.40 7.89 -9.69
C VAL A 337 -11.85 7.81 -8.24
N GLU A 338 -13.09 8.24 -7.99
CA GLU A 338 -13.76 8.12 -6.72
C GLU A 338 -14.40 6.73 -6.60
N ASP A 339 -13.57 5.73 -6.29
CA ASP A 339 -13.96 4.33 -6.24
C ASP A 339 -13.17 3.58 -5.16
N ARG A 340 -13.70 2.47 -4.66
CA ARG A 340 -13.02 1.59 -3.71
C ARG A 340 -11.78 0.93 -4.32
N GLY A 341 -11.71 0.79 -5.63
CA GLY A 341 -10.66 0.03 -6.32
C GLY A 341 -10.62 -1.41 -5.81
N ASP A 342 -11.76 -2.11 -5.88
CA ASP A 342 -11.82 -3.52 -5.54
C ASP A 342 -11.10 -4.37 -6.60
N PRO A 343 -10.58 -5.57 -6.26
CA PRO A 343 -9.96 -6.47 -7.23
C PRO A 343 -10.90 -6.80 -8.40
N ALA A 344 -10.39 -6.93 -9.61
CA ALA A 344 -11.16 -7.09 -10.83
C ALA A 344 -12.13 -8.31 -10.80
N ALA A 345 -11.80 -9.37 -10.07
CA ALA A 345 -12.68 -10.51 -9.87
C ALA A 345 -13.96 -10.13 -9.10
N ALA A 346 -13.86 -9.22 -8.12
CA ALA A 346 -15.03 -8.68 -7.41
C ALA A 346 -15.79 -7.70 -8.30
N TRP A 347 -15.13 -6.98 -9.18
CA TRP A 347 -15.74 -6.08 -10.17
C TRP A 347 -16.60 -6.85 -11.20
N ALA A 348 -16.08 -7.95 -11.73
CA ALA A 348 -16.80 -8.79 -12.67
C ALA A 348 -18.10 -9.37 -12.08
N SER A 349 -18.14 -9.63 -10.77
CA SER A 349 -19.36 -10.12 -10.08
C SER A 349 -20.40 -9.02 -9.85
N VAL A 350 -19.99 -7.75 -9.74
CA VAL A 350 -20.89 -6.60 -9.54
C VAL A 350 -21.51 -6.10 -10.85
N VAL A 351 -20.73 -6.17 -11.95
CA VAL A 351 -21.15 -5.65 -13.27
C VAL A 351 -21.66 -6.73 -14.24
N GLY A 352 -21.60 -8.03 -13.87
CA GLY A 352 -22.04 -9.16 -14.69
C GLY A 352 -21.14 -9.45 -15.90
N PRO A 353 -21.18 -10.67 -16.45
CA PRO A 353 -20.28 -11.08 -17.53
C PRO A 353 -20.44 -10.31 -18.85
N ALA A 354 -21.55 -9.64 -19.08
CA ALA A 354 -21.78 -8.82 -20.28
C ALA A 354 -21.11 -7.43 -20.22
N ALA A 355 -20.77 -6.93 -19.03
CA ALA A 355 -20.11 -5.62 -18.87
C ALA A 355 -18.58 -5.74 -18.80
N ALA A 356 -18.05 -6.92 -18.55
CA ALA A 356 -16.61 -7.18 -18.58
C ALA A 356 -16.01 -7.09 -20.00
N SER A 357 -16.83 -7.22 -21.05
CA SER A 357 -16.40 -7.05 -22.44
C SER A 357 -16.57 -5.63 -22.98
N VAL A 358 -17.19 -4.73 -22.22
CA VAL A 358 -17.33 -3.30 -22.56
C VAL A 358 -17.12 -2.49 -21.27
N VAL A 359 -15.91 -2.39 -20.81
CA VAL A 359 -15.53 -1.33 -19.85
C VAL A 359 -15.48 -0.02 -20.65
N SER A 360 -16.67 0.45 -21.04
CA SER A 360 -16.85 1.84 -21.42
C SER A 360 -16.81 2.68 -20.14
N PRO A 361 -16.00 3.75 -20.06
CA PRO A 361 -15.69 4.47 -18.81
C PRO A 361 -16.84 5.35 -18.30
N ALA A 362 -18.10 5.03 -18.56
CA ALA A 362 -19.19 6.01 -18.48
C ALA A 362 -20.37 5.65 -17.57
N ARG A 363 -20.20 4.93 -16.47
CA ARG A 363 -21.24 4.95 -15.42
C ARG A 363 -20.65 4.74 -14.03
N GLY A 364 -20.45 5.82 -13.30
CA GLY A 364 -20.23 5.83 -11.85
C GLY A 364 -18.91 6.38 -11.34
N ALA A 365 -17.96 6.70 -12.18
CA ALA A 365 -16.71 7.33 -11.72
C ALA A 365 -16.89 8.85 -11.69
N VAL A 366 -17.05 9.41 -10.52
CA VAL A 366 -16.98 10.88 -10.30
C VAL A 366 -15.50 11.25 -10.20
N VAL A 367 -15.08 12.18 -11.04
CA VAL A 367 -13.74 12.78 -10.96
C VAL A 367 -13.64 13.55 -9.64
N LEU A 368 -12.55 13.40 -8.91
CA LEU A 368 -12.21 14.25 -7.77
C LEU A 368 -11.97 15.70 -8.28
N ALA A 369 -13.05 16.39 -8.63
CA ALA A 369 -13.00 17.81 -8.97
C ALA A 369 -13.14 18.64 -7.71
N ALA A 370 -12.34 19.70 -7.61
CA ALA A 370 -12.40 20.68 -6.52
C ALA A 370 -13.79 21.35 -6.52
N ALA A 371 -14.67 20.90 -5.64
CA ALA A 371 -15.96 21.54 -5.42
C ALA A 371 -15.77 22.69 -4.41
N SER A 372 -15.41 23.87 -4.90
CA SER A 372 -15.63 25.13 -4.19
C SER A 372 -17.09 25.54 -4.36
N ARG A 373 -17.95 25.19 -3.41
CA ARG A 373 -19.26 25.83 -3.25
C ARG A 373 -19.28 26.58 -1.92
N PRO A 374 -19.72 27.86 -1.90
CA PRO A 374 -19.87 28.60 -0.66
C PRO A 374 -21.02 28.02 0.18
N VAL A 375 -20.75 27.79 1.45
CA VAL A 375 -21.76 27.40 2.44
C VAL A 375 -22.63 28.60 2.76
N SER A 376 -23.89 28.59 2.36
CA SER A 376 -24.94 29.47 2.86
C SER A 376 -25.39 28.95 4.22
N ALA A 377 -25.29 29.80 5.24
CA ALA A 377 -25.74 29.54 6.57
C ALA A 377 -27.28 29.53 6.66
N ALA A 378 -27.86 28.47 7.22
CA ALA A 378 -29.18 28.53 7.82
C ALA A 378 -29.19 27.67 9.09
N ALA A 379 -29.47 28.34 10.20
CA ALA A 379 -29.61 27.79 11.53
C ALA A 379 -30.93 27.03 11.70
N THR A 380 -30.91 25.95 12.48
CA THR A 380 -31.88 25.68 13.59
C THR A 380 -31.50 24.40 14.32
N ALA A 381 -31.37 24.47 15.64
CA ALA A 381 -31.31 23.36 16.60
C ALA A 381 -32.74 23.15 17.21
N PRO A 382 -32.97 22.21 18.22
CA PRO A 382 -32.17 21.14 18.80
C PRO A 382 -32.95 19.79 18.95
N GLY A 383 -32.26 18.73 19.23
CA GLY A 383 -32.85 17.45 19.67
C GLY A 383 -31.84 16.61 20.43
N SER A 384 -32.03 16.48 21.73
CA SER A 384 -31.22 15.74 22.68
C SER A 384 -31.32 14.22 22.51
N SER A 385 -30.18 13.50 22.48
CA SER A 385 -30.15 12.09 22.93
C SER A 385 -28.75 11.75 23.47
N SER A 386 -28.77 11.05 24.60
CA SER A 386 -27.68 10.68 25.50
C SER A 386 -26.55 9.93 24.80
N ALA A 387 -25.33 10.46 24.88
CA ALA A 387 -24.11 9.78 24.51
C ALA A 387 -23.64 8.92 25.69
N ALA A 388 -23.55 7.61 25.46
CA ALA A 388 -22.82 6.71 26.34
C ALA A 388 -21.31 6.99 26.16
N SER A 389 -20.66 7.47 27.20
CA SER A 389 -19.24 7.71 27.28
C SER A 389 -18.48 6.39 27.36
N PHE A 390 -17.71 6.07 26.29
CA PHE A 390 -16.73 4.98 26.30
C PHE A 390 -15.35 5.50 26.74
N PRO A 391 -14.53 4.70 27.43
CA PRO A 391 -13.22 5.14 27.88
C PRO A 391 -12.25 5.25 26.69
N SER A 392 -11.73 6.45 26.50
CA SER A 392 -10.84 6.85 25.40
C SER A 392 -9.39 6.87 25.84
N THR A 393 -8.72 5.77 26.15
CA THR A 393 -7.27 5.87 26.40
C THR A 393 -6.52 4.59 26.02
N PHE A 394 -5.58 4.72 25.07
CA PHE A 394 -4.44 3.84 25.02
C PHE A 394 -3.63 3.95 26.31
N PRO A 395 -3.02 2.86 26.78
CA PRO A 395 -2.05 2.98 27.85
C PRO A 395 -0.88 3.89 27.37
N PRO A 396 -0.36 4.75 28.25
CA PRO A 396 0.74 5.66 27.89
C PRO A 396 1.97 4.88 27.46
N VAL A 397 2.68 5.41 26.48
CA VAL A 397 4.01 4.91 26.08
C VAL A 397 4.93 5.10 27.27
N PRO A 398 5.62 4.07 27.79
CA PRO A 398 6.53 4.24 28.92
C PRO A 398 7.65 5.22 28.56
N SER A 399 7.71 6.34 29.26
CA SER A 399 8.83 7.28 29.16
C SER A 399 10.03 6.67 29.87
N THR A 400 11.02 6.23 29.11
CA THR A 400 12.34 5.89 29.67
C THR A 400 13.04 7.17 30.11
N LYS A 401 12.92 7.50 31.39
CA LYS A 401 13.84 8.49 32.00
C LYS A 401 15.24 7.90 31.99
N VAL A 402 16.14 8.54 31.24
CA VAL A 402 17.57 8.29 31.33
C VAL A 402 18.02 8.97 32.59
N ASN A 403 18.50 8.20 33.59
CA ASN A 403 19.28 8.73 34.70
C ASN A 403 20.71 9.00 34.20
N PRO A 404 21.28 10.18 34.42
CA PRO A 404 22.67 10.43 34.10
C PRO A 404 23.57 9.87 35.21
N SER A 405 24.44 8.97 34.84
CA SER A 405 25.67 8.65 35.56
C SER A 405 26.72 8.11 34.59
#